data_2259b2962c9c2fe56b68ea89309e7e2a
#
_entry.id   2259b2962c9c2fe56b68ea89309e7e2a
#
_cell.length_a   1.000
_cell.length_b   1.000
_cell.length_c   1.000
_cell.angle_alpha   90.00
_cell.angle_beta   90.00
_cell.angle_gamma   90.00
#
_symmetry.space_group_name_H-M   'P 1'
#
loop_
_entity.id
_entity.type
_entity.pdbx_description
1 polymer ?
#
loop_
_entity_poly.entity_id
_entity_poly.type
_entity_poly.pdbx_seq_one_letter_code
_entity_poly.pdbx_strand_id
1 'polypeptide(L)'
;SQVYLAAGEEFTVHDLLKAVAVHSANDASVALAEHVAGSEGVFVSLMNEKARELGMNNTYFLDCSGLTDEGHYSTARDVAIMARELITKYPLILEYTTIRHDTFRNGTFDLDNTNHLIGRYRGMTGLKTGFTNAAGYCLAATASRDGLDLISVILGAENMSLRFSET
;
A
#
# COMPACT_ATOMS: atom_id res chain seq x y z
N SER A 1 -3.34 5.97 -9.42
CA SER A 1 -2.87 7.35 -9.06
C SER A 1 -1.41 7.53 -9.43
N GLN A 2 -0.98 8.77 -9.60
CA GLN A 2 0.39 9.15 -9.96
C GLN A 2 0.72 10.50 -9.33
N VAL A 3 2.01 10.76 -9.11
CA VAL A 3 2.56 12.07 -8.77
C VAL A 3 3.32 12.69 -9.96
N TYR A 4 3.21 12.06 -11.13
CA TYR A 4 3.75 12.51 -12.41
C TYR A 4 5.27 12.76 -12.38
N LEU A 5 6.02 11.72 -11.94
CA LEU A 5 7.48 11.76 -11.96
C LEU A 5 8.01 11.92 -13.38
N ALA A 6 8.92 12.85 -13.60
CA ALA A 6 9.57 13.07 -14.88
C ALA A 6 11.02 12.55 -14.87
N ALA A 7 11.49 12.16 -16.04
CA ALA A 7 12.88 11.70 -16.21
C ALA A 7 13.88 12.77 -15.75
N GLY A 8 14.82 12.37 -14.90
CA GLY A 8 15.85 13.26 -14.35
C GLY A 8 15.43 14.05 -13.10
N GLU A 9 14.20 13.92 -12.63
CA GLU A 9 13.82 14.45 -11.31
C GLU A 9 14.47 13.62 -10.18
N GLU A 10 14.86 14.27 -9.12
CA GLU A 10 15.44 13.66 -7.92
C GLU A 10 14.51 13.86 -6.72
N PHE A 11 14.17 12.75 -6.06
CA PHE A 11 13.37 12.74 -4.86
C PHE A 11 14.04 11.90 -3.78
N THR A 12 13.74 12.21 -2.52
CA THR A 12 14.18 11.35 -1.42
C THR A 12 13.33 10.08 -1.37
N VAL A 13 13.90 9.00 -0.84
CA VAL A 13 13.13 7.76 -0.55
C VAL A 13 11.94 8.07 0.37
N HIS A 14 12.12 9.01 1.31
CA HIS A 14 11.04 9.48 2.18
C HIS A 14 9.87 10.07 1.39
N ASP A 15 10.12 10.95 0.43
CA ASP A 15 9.06 11.55 -0.38
C ASP A 15 8.35 10.52 -1.25
N LEU A 16 9.09 9.60 -1.84
CA LEU A 16 8.50 8.52 -2.66
C LEU A 16 7.67 7.55 -1.81
N LEU A 17 8.15 7.16 -0.60
CA LEU A 17 7.37 6.34 0.33
C LEU A 17 6.08 7.04 0.77
N LYS A 18 6.15 8.34 1.03
CA LYS A 18 4.98 9.17 1.34
C LYS A 18 3.98 9.18 0.18
N ALA A 19 4.45 9.39 -1.05
CA ALA A 19 3.60 9.37 -2.24
C ALA A 19 2.90 8.01 -2.43
N VAL A 20 3.60 6.89 -2.19
CA VAL A 20 3.02 5.54 -2.27
C VAL A 20 2.01 5.29 -1.15
N ALA A 21 2.38 5.56 0.10
CA ALA A 21 1.56 5.22 1.25
C ALA A 21 0.28 6.07 1.35
N VAL A 22 0.38 7.36 1.05
CA VAL A 22 -0.71 8.34 1.20
C VAL A 22 -1.55 8.41 -0.07
N HIS A 23 -0.92 8.71 -1.20
CA HIS A 23 -1.62 8.99 -2.47
C HIS A 23 -1.78 7.77 -3.38
N SER A 24 -1.11 6.66 -3.04
CA SER A 24 -1.10 5.44 -3.87
C SER A 24 -0.46 5.66 -5.26
N ALA A 25 0.64 6.40 -5.32
CA ALA A 25 1.31 6.76 -6.56
C ALA A 25 2.04 5.57 -7.18
N ASN A 26 1.58 5.10 -8.35
CA ASN A 26 2.15 3.96 -9.05
C ASN A 26 3.55 4.25 -9.59
N ASP A 27 3.75 5.44 -10.16
CA ASP A 27 5.06 5.91 -10.65
C ASP A 27 6.11 5.97 -9.53
N ALA A 28 5.73 6.41 -8.33
CA ALA A 28 6.62 6.39 -7.17
C ALA A 28 6.94 4.94 -6.72
N SER A 29 5.99 3.99 -6.85
CA SER A 29 6.25 2.58 -6.58
C SER A 29 7.28 2.00 -7.54
N VAL A 30 7.17 2.29 -8.84
CA VAL A 30 8.15 1.86 -9.86
C VAL A 30 9.52 2.48 -9.58
N ALA A 31 9.59 3.79 -9.30
CA ALA A 31 10.85 4.47 -8.98
C ALA A 31 11.55 3.85 -7.75
N LEU A 32 10.81 3.51 -6.70
CA LEU A 32 11.34 2.80 -5.53
C LEU A 32 11.80 1.39 -5.88
N ALA A 33 11.04 0.66 -6.68
CA ALA A 33 11.40 -0.68 -7.11
C ALA A 33 12.72 -0.69 -7.92
N GLU A 34 12.86 0.24 -8.84
CA GLU A 34 14.08 0.42 -9.63
C GLU A 34 15.28 0.84 -8.75
N HIS A 35 15.05 1.75 -7.79
CA HIS A 35 16.10 2.17 -6.85
C HIS A 35 16.61 1.01 -6.00
N VAL A 36 15.71 0.15 -5.50
CA VAL A 36 16.08 -0.96 -4.61
C VAL A 36 16.71 -2.12 -5.36
N ALA A 37 16.20 -2.45 -6.54
CA ALA A 37 16.54 -3.70 -7.25
C ALA A 37 17.15 -3.51 -8.65
N GLY A 38 17.30 -2.26 -9.11
CA GLY A 38 17.83 -1.94 -10.43
C GLY A 38 16.81 -2.05 -11.56
N SER A 39 15.69 -2.76 -11.34
CA SER A 39 14.56 -2.81 -12.26
C SER A 39 13.29 -3.29 -11.55
N GLU A 40 12.13 -2.92 -12.07
CA GLU A 40 10.84 -3.41 -11.55
C GLU A 40 10.75 -4.95 -11.60
N GLY A 41 11.18 -5.58 -12.68
CA GLY A 41 11.12 -7.04 -12.82
C GLY A 41 11.95 -7.79 -11.76
N VAL A 42 13.14 -7.28 -11.40
CA VAL A 42 13.94 -7.84 -10.31
C VAL A 42 13.24 -7.60 -8.96
N PHE A 43 12.68 -6.42 -8.76
CA PHE A 43 11.93 -6.11 -7.54
C PHE A 43 10.71 -7.01 -7.36
N VAL A 44 9.94 -7.26 -8.43
CA VAL A 44 8.79 -8.20 -8.41
C VAL A 44 9.24 -9.62 -8.06
N SER A 45 10.41 -10.03 -8.54
CA SER A 45 11.00 -11.33 -8.14
C SER A 45 11.28 -11.39 -6.65
N LEU A 46 11.82 -10.31 -6.06
CA LEU A 46 12.02 -10.19 -4.61
C LEU A 46 10.70 -10.16 -3.85
N MET A 47 9.66 -9.50 -4.37
CA MET A 47 8.31 -9.51 -3.76
C MET A 47 7.77 -10.93 -3.68
N ASN A 48 7.88 -11.73 -4.76
CA ASN A 48 7.42 -13.10 -4.79
C ASN A 48 8.27 -14.04 -3.89
N GLU A 49 9.57 -13.78 -3.78
CA GLU A 49 10.43 -14.49 -2.83
C GLU A 49 10.00 -14.20 -1.39
N LYS A 50 9.78 -12.91 -1.06
CA LYS A 50 9.30 -12.50 0.26
C LYS A 50 7.92 -13.08 0.59
N ALA A 51 7.01 -13.15 -0.37
CA ALA A 51 5.72 -13.78 -0.20
C ALA A 51 5.85 -15.26 0.20
N ARG A 52 6.74 -16.01 -0.47
CA ARG A 52 7.03 -17.41 -0.13
C ARG A 52 7.65 -17.55 1.27
N GLU A 53 8.61 -16.71 1.62
CA GLU A 53 9.23 -16.69 2.96
C GLU A 53 8.21 -16.46 4.07
N LEU A 54 7.21 -15.60 3.82
CA LEU A 54 6.15 -15.30 4.76
C LEU A 54 5.04 -16.38 4.82
N GLY A 55 5.08 -17.36 3.93
CA GLY A 55 4.05 -18.39 3.82
C GLY A 55 2.77 -17.92 3.13
N MET A 56 2.85 -16.89 2.29
CA MET A 56 1.75 -16.38 1.46
C MET A 56 1.55 -17.30 0.24
N ASN A 57 1.03 -18.50 0.48
CA ASN A 57 1.01 -19.58 -0.51
C ASN A 57 -0.01 -19.37 -1.65
N ASN A 58 -0.89 -18.40 -1.53
CA ASN A 58 -1.91 -18.06 -2.52
C ASN A 58 -1.73 -16.63 -3.04
N THR A 59 -0.47 -16.21 -3.21
CA THR A 59 -0.11 -14.86 -3.68
C THR A 59 0.92 -14.94 -4.77
N TYR A 60 0.71 -14.19 -5.83
CA TYR A 60 1.69 -13.99 -6.89
C TYR A 60 1.61 -12.56 -7.44
N PHE A 61 2.73 -11.88 -7.47
CA PHE A 61 2.88 -10.51 -7.94
C PHE A 61 3.45 -10.50 -9.36
N LEU A 62 2.88 -9.67 -10.24
CA LEU A 62 3.36 -9.44 -11.61
C LEU A 62 3.94 -8.04 -11.81
N ASP A 63 3.55 -7.09 -10.97
CA ASP A 63 4.07 -5.72 -10.93
C ASP A 63 4.20 -5.22 -9.49
N CYS A 64 4.85 -4.08 -9.28
CA CYS A 64 5.08 -3.50 -7.96
C CYS A 64 3.96 -2.55 -7.50
N SER A 65 2.99 -2.25 -8.34
CA SER A 65 1.95 -1.24 -8.09
C SER A 65 0.56 -1.83 -7.87
N GLY A 66 0.35 -3.09 -8.27
CA GLY A 66 -0.95 -3.76 -8.23
C GLY A 66 -1.88 -3.35 -9.38
N LEU A 67 -1.34 -2.83 -10.47
CA LEU A 67 -2.06 -2.64 -11.73
C LEU A 67 -2.26 -4.02 -12.36
N THR A 68 -3.47 -4.30 -12.71
CA THR A 68 -3.95 -5.64 -13.00
C THR A 68 -3.31 -6.29 -14.20
N ASP A 69 -2.85 -7.51 -13.99
CA ASP A 69 -2.72 -8.48 -15.05
C ASP A 69 -3.35 -9.81 -14.65
N GLU A 70 -3.77 -10.59 -15.65
CA GLU A 70 -4.24 -11.95 -15.45
C GLU A 70 -3.11 -12.76 -14.83
N GLY A 71 -3.31 -13.29 -13.62
CA GLY A 71 -2.27 -13.99 -12.86
C GLY A 71 -1.65 -13.22 -11.69
N HIS A 72 -1.97 -11.93 -11.50
CA HIS A 72 -1.66 -11.17 -10.30
C HIS A 72 -2.76 -11.39 -9.26
N TYR A 73 -2.49 -12.13 -8.19
CA TYR A 73 -3.51 -12.50 -7.21
C TYR A 73 -2.98 -12.58 -5.78
N SER A 74 -3.89 -12.47 -4.84
CA SER A 74 -3.66 -12.71 -3.42
C SER A 74 -4.94 -13.16 -2.73
N THR A 75 -4.86 -13.42 -1.42
CA THR A 75 -6.01 -13.70 -0.55
C THR A 75 -6.01 -12.76 0.64
N ALA A 76 -7.17 -12.57 1.27
CA ALA A 76 -7.27 -11.75 2.48
C ALA A 76 -6.36 -12.27 3.61
N ARG A 77 -6.19 -13.60 3.72
CA ARG A 77 -5.25 -14.21 4.67
C ARG A 77 -3.80 -13.82 4.37
N ASP A 78 -3.37 -13.95 3.14
CA ASP A 78 -1.98 -13.65 2.75
C ASP A 78 -1.66 -12.17 2.91
N VAL A 79 -2.59 -11.29 2.52
CA VAL A 79 -2.47 -9.84 2.76
C VAL A 79 -2.38 -9.53 4.25
N ALA A 80 -3.16 -10.21 5.11
CA ALA A 80 -3.08 -10.03 6.56
C ALA A 80 -1.73 -10.51 7.12
N ILE A 81 -1.15 -11.60 6.60
CA ILE A 81 0.20 -12.06 6.96
C ILE A 81 1.24 -10.99 6.63
N MET A 82 1.19 -10.45 5.40
CA MET A 82 2.08 -9.38 4.95
C MET A 82 1.92 -8.13 5.80
N ALA A 83 0.68 -7.70 6.06
CA ALA A 83 0.39 -6.54 6.88
C ALA A 83 0.96 -6.69 8.29
N ARG A 84 0.77 -7.86 8.92
CA ARG A 84 1.34 -8.16 10.24
C ARG A 84 2.86 -8.07 10.24
N GLU A 85 3.52 -8.70 9.28
CA GLU A 85 4.98 -8.64 9.17
C GLU A 85 5.46 -7.20 9.02
N LEU A 86 4.81 -6.42 8.16
CA LEU A 86 5.15 -5.04 7.91
C LEU A 86 5.07 -4.18 9.18
N ILE A 87 3.94 -4.21 9.90
CA ILE A 87 3.76 -3.34 11.08
C ILE A 87 4.56 -3.80 12.30
N THR A 88 4.88 -5.10 12.40
CA THR A 88 5.65 -5.62 13.54
C THR A 88 7.15 -5.52 13.35
N LYS A 89 7.65 -5.72 12.14
CA LYS A 89 9.09 -5.67 11.84
C LYS A 89 9.57 -4.31 11.38
N TYR A 90 8.70 -3.55 10.73
CA TYR A 90 9.01 -2.25 10.12
C TYR A 90 8.01 -1.17 10.54
N PRO A 91 7.85 -0.91 11.87
CA PRO A 91 6.81 0.00 12.38
C PRO A 91 6.93 1.43 11.87
N LEU A 92 8.09 1.82 11.31
CA LEU A 92 8.29 3.10 10.64
C LEU A 92 7.23 3.35 9.53
N ILE A 93 6.68 2.31 8.92
CA ILE A 93 5.64 2.46 7.91
C ILE A 93 4.41 3.20 8.44
N LEU A 94 4.13 3.09 9.73
CA LEU A 94 2.99 3.74 10.37
C LEU A 94 3.11 5.26 10.41
N GLU A 95 4.34 5.80 10.34
CA GLU A 95 4.55 7.25 10.22
C GLU A 95 4.03 7.79 8.89
N TYR A 96 4.01 6.96 7.84
CA TYR A 96 3.47 7.33 6.53
C TYR A 96 1.97 7.02 6.41
N THR A 97 1.54 5.84 6.84
CA THR A 97 0.16 5.39 6.64
C THR A 97 -0.86 6.14 7.49
N THR A 98 -0.44 6.79 8.57
CA THR A 98 -1.28 7.65 9.42
C THR A 98 -1.42 9.08 8.90
N ILE A 99 -0.63 9.49 7.91
CA ILE A 99 -0.75 10.81 7.29
C ILE A 99 -2.10 10.90 6.58
N ARG A 100 -2.94 11.86 6.97
CA ARG A 100 -4.23 12.11 6.32
C ARG A 100 -4.08 12.95 5.07
N HIS A 101 -3.27 13.99 5.16
CA HIS A 101 -2.97 14.94 4.09
C HIS A 101 -1.54 15.43 4.25
N ASP A 102 -0.82 15.57 3.16
CA ASP A 102 0.51 16.16 3.09
C ASP A 102 0.74 16.73 1.68
N THR A 103 1.93 17.23 1.42
CA THR A 103 2.30 17.75 0.11
C THR A 103 3.54 17.07 -0.45
N PHE A 104 3.70 17.17 -1.76
CA PHE A 104 4.82 16.71 -2.55
C PHE A 104 5.39 17.86 -3.37
N ARG A 105 6.63 17.76 -3.88
CA ARG A 105 7.27 18.81 -4.68
C ARG A 105 7.23 20.19 -4.02
N ASN A 106 7.78 20.30 -2.81
CA ASN A 106 7.85 21.57 -2.06
C ASN A 106 6.50 22.29 -1.91
N GLY A 107 5.42 21.52 -1.71
CA GLY A 107 4.10 22.07 -1.48
C GLY A 107 3.26 22.35 -2.72
N THR A 108 3.73 21.94 -3.92
CA THR A 108 3.00 22.22 -5.17
C THR A 108 2.06 21.09 -5.60
N PHE A 109 2.10 19.95 -4.93
CA PHE A 109 1.23 18.81 -5.21
C PHE A 109 0.65 18.24 -3.91
N ASP A 110 -0.67 18.14 -3.83
CA ASP A 110 -1.35 17.62 -2.64
C ASP A 110 -1.38 16.09 -2.63
N LEU A 111 -1.12 15.51 -1.47
CA LEU A 111 -1.24 14.08 -1.19
C LEU A 111 -2.37 13.85 -0.20
N ASP A 112 -3.47 13.29 -0.65
CA ASP A 112 -4.59 12.87 0.19
C ASP A 112 -4.58 11.36 0.41
N ASN A 113 -4.77 10.94 1.66
CA ASN A 113 -4.79 9.52 1.98
C ASN A 113 -6.03 8.85 1.40
N THR A 114 -5.81 7.81 0.63
CA THR A 114 -6.87 7.01 0.02
C THR A 114 -7.64 6.17 1.04
N ASN A 115 -7.10 5.97 2.25
CA ASN A 115 -7.80 5.36 3.36
C ASN A 115 -8.58 6.44 4.15
N HIS A 116 -9.85 6.60 3.82
CA HIS A 116 -10.73 7.61 4.43
C HIS A 116 -11.03 7.37 5.93
N LEU A 117 -10.63 6.24 6.51
CA LEU A 117 -10.75 5.97 7.94
C LEU A 117 -9.66 6.68 8.76
N ILE A 118 -8.54 7.08 8.12
CA ILE A 118 -7.48 7.84 8.78
C ILE A 118 -8.04 9.17 9.30
N GLY A 119 -7.88 9.40 10.60
CA GLY A 119 -8.40 10.58 11.30
C GLY A 119 -9.92 10.57 11.54
N ARG A 120 -10.65 9.52 11.14
CA ARG A 120 -12.09 9.35 11.37
C ARG A 120 -12.41 8.18 12.30
N TYR A 121 -11.75 7.04 12.12
CA TYR A 121 -11.89 5.89 13.02
C TYR A 121 -10.82 5.99 14.12
N ARG A 122 -11.25 6.00 15.39
CA ARG A 122 -10.33 6.12 16.53
C ARG A 122 -9.37 4.94 16.58
N GLY A 123 -8.06 5.23 16.51
CA GLY A 123 -7.00 4.24 16.55
C GLY A 123 -6.58 3.70 15.18
N MET A 124 -7.17 4.17 14.07
CA MET A 124 -6.72 3.77 12.72
C MET A 124 -5.25 4.15 12.48
N THR A 125 -4.42 3.18 12.09
CA THR A 125 -2.99 3.35 11.85
C THR A 125 -2.58 3.10 10.40
N GLY A 126 -3.45 2.58 9.57
CA GLY A 126 -3.14 2.30 8.16
C GLY A 126 -4.10 1.29 7.56
N LEU A 127 -3.70 0.51 6.57
CA LEU A 127 -2.44 0.54 5.85
C LEU A 127 -2.65 1.05 4.42
N LYS A 128 -3.30 0.23 3.56
CA LYS A 128 -3.37 0.49 2.13
C LYS A 128 -4.70 0.10 1.51
N THR A 129 -5.24 0.99 0.68
CA THR A 129 -6.37 0.72 -0.19
C THR A 129 -5.90 0.22 -1.56
N GLY A 130 -6.78 -0.49 -2.26
CA GLY A 130 -6.58 -0.85 -3.66
C GLY A 130 -7.90 -0.80 -4.42
N PHE A 131 -7.81 -0.62 -5.73
CA PHE A 131 -8.95 -0.75 -6.64
C PHE A 131 -8.46 -1.04 -8.05
N THR A 132 -9.05 -2.07 -8.66
CA THR A 132 -9.09 -2.27 -10.11
C THR A 132 -10.48 -2.79 -10.48
N ASN A 133 -10.85 -2.72 -11.75
CA ASN A 133 -12.14 -3.25 -12.19
C ASN A 133 -12.28 -4.76 -11.92
N ALA A 134 -11.17 -5.49 -11.98
CA ALA A 134 -11.16 -6.93 -11.73
C ALA A 134 -11.17 -7.26 -10.22
N ALA A 135 -10.41 -6.53 -9.41
CA ALA A 135 -10.27 -6.80 -7.98
C ALA A 135 -11.39 -6.20 -7.12
N GLY A 136 -12.18 -5.24 -7.63
CA GLY A 136 -13.10 -4.47 -6.81
C GLY A 136 -12.39 -3.56 -5.81
N TYR A 137 -13.12 -3.09 -4.81
CA TYR A 137 -12.57 -2.21 -3.77
C TYR A 137 -11.91 -3.03 -2.67
N CYS A 138 -10.64 -2.77 -2.40
CA CYS A 138 -9.83 -3.51 -1.43
C CYS A 138 -9.26 -2.58 -0.36
N LEU A 139 -9.09 -3.12 0.86
CA LEU A 139 -8.43 -2.43 1.98
C LEU A 139 -7.76 -3.44 2.90
N ALA A 140 -6.48 -3.25 3.14
CA ALA A 140 -5.81 -3.78 4.33
C ALA A 140 -5.77 -2.65 5.36
N ALA A 141 -6.47 -2.80 6.46
CA ALA A 141 -6.55 -1.81 7.53
C ALA A 141 -5.84 -2.29 8.80
N THR A 142 -5.26 -1.35 9.53
CA THR A 142 -4.69 -1.60 10.87
C THR A 142 -5.19 -0.57 11.85
N ALA A 143 -5.46 -0.99 13.07
CA ALA A 143 -5.86 -0.11 14.15
C ALA A 143 -5.21 -0.53 15.46
N SER A 144 -4.82 0.44 16.28
CA SER A 144 -4.30 0.24 17.64
C SER A 144 -5.13 1.03 18.63
N ARG A 145 -5.70 0.33 19.60
CA ARG A 145 -6.54 0.93 20.64
C ARG A 145 -6.54 0.12 21.92
N ASP A 146 -6.33 0.82 23.03
CA ASP A 146 -6.43 0.24 24.39
C ASP A 146 -5.52 -1.00 24.56
N GLY A 147 -4.33 -1.00 23.92
CA GLY A 147 -3.36 -2.10 23.96
C GLY A 147 -3.67 -3.27 23.03
N LEU A 148 -4.67 -3.13 22.17
CA LEU A 148 -5.04 -4.13 21.17
C LEU A 148 -4.71 -3.62 19.75
N ASP A 149 -3.91 -4.38 19.02
CA ASP A 149 -3.60 -4.16 17.62
C ASP A 149 -4.40 -5.13 16.76
N LEU A 150 -5.10 -4.57 15.78
CA LEU A 150 -5.99 -5.31 14.88
C LEU A 150 -5.58 -5.10 13.43
N ILE A 151 -5.78 -6.12 12.62
CA ILE A 151 -5.68 -6.09 11.16
C ILE A 151 -7.01 -6.58 10.59
N SER A 152 -7.60 -5.81 9.69
CA SER A 152 -8.76 -6.18 8.89
C SER A 152 -8.41 -6.14 7.42
N VAL A 153 -8.81 -7.13 6.64
CA VAL A 153 -8.58 -7.18 5.19
C VAL A 153 -9.88 -7.44 4.46
N ILE A 154 -10.28 -6.48 3.65
CA ILE A 154 -11.42 -6.58 2.73
C ILE A 154 -10.89 -6.62 1.31
N LEU A 155 -11.30 -7.61 0.54
CA LEU A 155 -11.00 -7.74 -0.89
C LEU A 155 -12.31 -7.91 -1.65
N GLY A 156 -12.42 -7.27 -2.81
CA GLY A 156 -13.55 -7.46 -3.72
C GLY A 156 -14.86 -6.80 -3.27
N ALA A 157 -14.83 -5.76 -2.45
CA ALA A 157 -16.06 -5.03 -2.11
C ALA A 157 -16.64 -4.38 -3.38
N GLU A 158 -17.98 -4.40 -3.50
CA GLU A 158 -18.70 -3.92 -4.68
C GLU A 158 -18.55 -2.39 -4.88
N ASN A 159 -18.37 -1.66 -3.79
CA ASN A 159 -18.23 -0.21 -3.83
C ASN A 159 -17.36 0.32 -2.69
N MET A 160 -16.97 1.59 -2.82
CA MET A 160 -16.12 2.27 -1.85
C MET A 160 -16.74 2.32 -0.44
N SER A 161 -18.06 2.48 -0.33
CA SER A 161 -18.72 2.57 0.98
C SER A 161 -18.63 1.26 1.73
N LEU A 162 -18.90 0.14 1.06
CA LEU A 162 -18.80 -1.21 1.64
C LEU A 162 -17.38 -1.51 2.11
N ARG A 163 -16.36 -1.18 1.30
CA ARG A 163 -14.96 -1.35 1.70
C ARG A 163 -14.66 -0.74 3.07
N PHE A 164 -15.22 0.44 3.38
CA PHE A 164 -14.97 1.12 4.65
C PHE A 164 -15.92 0.71 5.78
N SER A 165 -17.16 0.32 5.47
CA SER A 165 -18.14 -0.05 6.48
C SER A 165 -17.96 -1.47 7.00
N GLU A 166 -17.34 -2.35 6.22
CA GLU A 166 -17.08 -3.76 6.58
C GLU A 166 -15.69 -3.97 7.19
N THR A 167 -14.86 -2.92 7.22
CA THR A 167 -13.54 -2.92 7.85
C THR A 167 -13.64 -2.66 9.35
#